data_1ed79b785c64d99d8a995619e1593be9
#
_entry.id   1ed79b785c64d99d8a995619e1593be9
#
_cell.length_a   1.000
_cell.length_b   1.000
_cell.length_c   1.000
_cell.angle_alpha   90.00
_cell.angle_beta   90.00
_cell.angle_gamma   90.00
#
_symmetry.space_group_name_H-M   'P 1'
#
loop_
_entity.id
_entity.type
_entity.pdbx_description
1 polymer ?
#
loop_
_entity_poly.entity_id
_entity_poly.type
_entity_poly.pdbx_seq_one_letter_code
_entity_poly.pdbx_strand_id
1 'polypeptide(L)'
;MTTDSHYGAIGYNPFEGLELTGRVKKVFLRGQCPQDLDTAKNIGSHDPVEQTHKVMQNIRQLLEEVGGKMEHLCKVVVYLTDVRHREAVYRTMGEYIKGVHPVSTGVVVTALARPSWLVEVDGTAVIPDDAE
;
A
#
# COMPACT_ATOMS: atom_id res chain seq x y z
N MET A 1 3.04 -13.31 17.61
CA MET A 1 3.51 -11.95 17.50
C MET A 1 2.37 -11.00 17.37
N THR A 2 2.50 -9.90 17.99
CA THR A 2 1.48 -8.90 17.84
C THR A 2 1.97 -7.86 16.91
N THR A 3 1.19 -7.58 15.91
CA THR A 3 1.57 -6.58 14.94
C THR A 3 1.62 -5.22 15.52
N ASP A 4 0.86 -5.00 16.56
CA ASP A 4 0.81 -3.69 17.13
C ASP A 4 2.06 -3.36 17.89
N SER A 5 2.89 -4.29 18.12
CA SER A 5 4.06 -4.03 18.92
C SER A 5 5.19 -3.46 18.12
N HIS A 6 5.04 -3.34 16.83
CA HIS A 6 6.24 -3.04 16.14
C HIS A 6 6.24 -1.78 15.38
N TYR A 7 5.21 -1.32 14.91
CA TYR A 7 5.32 -0.15 14.21
C TYR A 7 5.13 0.93 15.10
N GLY A 8 5.83 1.73 14.83
CA GLY A 8 5.77 2.85 15.51
C GLY A 8 4.82 2.98 16.49
N ALA A 9 3.89 2.54 16.28
CA ALA A 9 2.94 2.74 17.24
C ALA A 9 3.22 2.02 18.41
N ILE A 10 3.65 0.91 18.29
CA ILE A 10 3.59 0.20 19.38
C ILE A 10 4.78 -0.47 19.57
N GLY A 11 5.32 -0.25 20.02
CA GLY A 11 6.38 -0.93 20.42
C GLY A 11 7.17 -1.45 19.32
N TYR A 12 8.06 -2.19 19.67
CA TYR A 12 9.07 -2.60 18.81
C TYR A 12 9.11 -4.10 18.76
N ASN A 13 9.15 -4.60 17.59
CA ASN A 13 9.32 -6.02 17.36
C ASN A 13 10.79 -6.24 17.08
N PRO A 14 11.48 -7.03 17.85
CA PRO A 14 12.90 -7.27 17.58
C PRO A 14 13.16 -7.83 16.21
N PHE A 15 12.18 -8.50 15.63
CA PHE A 15 12.28 -9.02 14.30
C PHE A 15 12.11 -7.91 13.27
N GLU A 16 11.46 -6.84 13.64
CA GLU A 16 11.19 -5.70 12.75
C GLU A 16 10.51 -6.12 11.47
N GLY A 17 9.56 -7.01 11.59
CA GLY A 17 8.83 -7.48 10.42
C GLY A 17 7.51 -8.06 10.86
N LEU A 18 6.93 -8.81 9.98
CA LEU A 18 5.69 -9.52 10.25
C LEU A 18 5.91 -11.00 10.08
N GLU A 19 5.44 -11.75 11.03
CA GLU A 19 5.43 -13.20 10.94
C GLU A 19 3.98 -13.64 10.98
N LEU A 20 3.59 -14.45 10.04
CA LEU A 20 2.20 -14.90 9.91
C LEU A 20 2.15 -16.40 10.06
N THR A 21 1.18 -16.86 10.83
CA THR A 21 0.99 -18.29 11.03
C THR A 21 -0.47 -18.62 10.80
N GLY A 22 -0.74 -19.90 10.59
CA GLY A 22 -2.11 -20.35 10.40
C GLY A 22 -2.48 -20.42 8.93
N ARG A 23 -3.73 -20.71 8.69
CA ARG A 23 -4.23 -20.84 7.33
C ARG A 23 -4.70 -19.51 6.82
N VAL A 24 -4.19 -19.14 5.66
CA VAL A 24 -4.46 -17.82 5.10
C VAL A 24 -4.58 -17.92 3.60
N LYS A 25 -5.23 -16.92 3.03
CA LYS A 25 -5.23 -16.68 1.60
C LYS A 25 -4.27 -15.51 1.35
N LYS A 26 -3.30 -15.73 0.48
CA LYS A 26 -2.35 -14.68 0.13
C LYS A 26 -2.80 -14.00 -1.14
N VAL A 27 -2.70 -12.68 -1.14
CA VAL A 27 -3.08 -11.87 -2.29
C VAL A 27 -1.91 -10.99 -2.66
N PHE A 28 -1.43 -11.13 -3.88
CA PHE A 28 -0.36 -10.31 -4.40
C PHE A 28 -0.98 -9.30 -5.35
N LEU A 29 -0.89 -8.02 -5.02
CA LEU A 29 -1.43 -6.98 -5.87
C LEU A 29 -0.34 -6.50 -6.81
N ARG A 30 -0.71 -6.32 -8.09
CA ARG A 30 0.24 -5.70 -8.99
C ARG A 30 0.37 -4.23 -8.58
N GLY A 31 1.49 -3.61 -8.94
CA GLY A 31 1.72 -2.21 -8.60
C GLY A 31 0.59 -1.33 -9.08
N GLN A 32 0.05 -0.52 -8.20
CA GLN A 32 -1.04 0.36 -8.52
C GLN A 32 -0.53 1.74 -8.85
N CYS A 33 -1.07 2.30 -9.90
CA CYS A 33 -0.66 3.57 -10.46
C CYS A 33 -1.85 4.51 -10.45
N PRO A 34 -1.63 5.82 -10.68
CA PRO A 34 -2.73 6.79 -10.59
C PRO A 34 -3.59 6.77 -11.83
N GLN A 35 -4.28 5.67 -12.03
CA GLN A 35 -5.20 5.50 -13.13
C GLN A 35 -6.41 4.71 -12.67
N ASP A 36 -7.52 4.92 -13.35
CA ASP A 36 -8.75 4.24 -13.02
C ASP A 36 -8.62 2.75 -13.34
N LEU A 37 -9.06 1.88 -12.43
CA LEU A 37 -8.93 0.45 -12.61
C LEU A 37 -9.78 -0.08 -13.77
N ASP A 38 -10.96 0.51 -13.98
CA ASP A 38 -11.87 -0.01 -14.96
C ASP A 38 -11.58 0.50 -16.36
N THR A 39 -11.14 1.74 -16.47
CA THR A 39 -10.95 2.38 -17.78
C THR A 39 -9.49 2.55 -18.15
N ALA A 40 -8.58 2.39 -17.18
CA ALA A 40 -7.15 2.63 -17.36
C ALA A 40 -6.83 4.08 -17.71
N LYS A 41 -7.75 4.99 -17.46
CA LYS A 41 -7.47 6.40 -17.72
C LYS A 41 -6.67 7.01 -16.58
N ASN A 42 -5.65 7.79 -16.94
CA ASN A 42 -4.90 8.55 -15.97
C ASN A 42 -5.79 9.59 -15.34
N ILE A 43 -5.54 9.90 -14.07
CA ILE A 43 -6.35 10.93 -13.42
C ILE A 43 -6.00 12.33 -13.88
N GLY A 44 -4.87 12.48 -14.55
CA GLY A 44 -4.52 13.78 -15.15
C GLY A 44 -3.89 14.78 -14.21
N SER A 45 -3.84 14.49 -12.95
CA SER A 45 -3.26 15.39 -11.96
C SER A 45 -1.76 15.13 -11.83
N HIS A 46 -1.00 16.18 -11.61
CA HIS A 46 0.43 16.05 -11.30
C HIS A 46 0.70 16.26 -9.81
N ASP A 47 -0.34 16.23 -9.00
CA ASP A 47 -0.20 16.40 -7.56
C ASP A 47 0.06 15.03 -6.93
N PRO A 48 1.18 14.85 -6.23
CA PRO A 48 1.48 13.56 -5.62
C PRO A 48 0.43 13.11 -4.60
N VAL A 49 -0.24 14.05 -3.94
CA VAL A 49 -1.29 13.70 -2.99
C VAL A 49 -2.48 13.10 -3.73
N GLU A 50 -2.92 13.75 -4.80
CA GLU A 50 -4.05 13.23 -5.57
C GLU A 50 -3.72 11.90 -6.22
N GLN A 51 -2.51 11.77 -6.73
CA GLN A 51 -2.09 10.49 -7.29
C GLN A 51 -2.07 9.39 -6.24
N THR A 52 -1.64 9.70 -5.03
CA THR A 52 -1.61 8.72 -3.95
C THR A 52 -3.02 8.32 -3.55
N HIS A 53 -3.95 9.28 -3.50
CA HIS A 53 -5.34 8.92 -3.22
C HIS A 53 -5.85 7.89 -4.22
N LYS A 54 -5.58 8.11 -5.50
CA LYS A 54 -6.06 7.17 -6.52
C LYS A 54 -5.42 5.80 -6.36
N VAL A 55 -4.13 5.77 -6.11
CA VAL A 55 -3.41 4.53 -5.92
C VAL A 55 -4.00 3.74 -4.75
N MET A 56 -4.24 4.41 -3.63
CA MET A 56 -4.77 3.74 -2.44
C MET A 56 -6.22 3.31 -2.62
N GLN A 57 -7.01 4.10 -3.33
CA GLN A 57 -8.38 3.70 -3.66
C GLN A 57 -8.38 2.43 -4.52
N ASN A 58 -7.44 2.34 -5.44
CA ASN A 58 -7.32 1.16 -6.28
C ASN A 58 -6.98 -0.07 -5.44
N ILE A 59 -6.05 0.07 -4.51
CA ILE A 59 -5.66 -1.04 -3.64
C ILE A 59 -6.88 -1.50 -2.84
N ARG A 60 -7.65 -0.56 -2.29
CA ARG A 60 -8.83 -0.91 -1.52
C ARG A 60 -9.85 -1.64 -2.37
N GLN A 61 -10.08 -1.17 -3.59
CA GLN A 61 -11.03 -1.82 -4.47
C GLN A 61 -10.60 -3.25 -4.79
N LEU A 62 -9.32 -3.43 -5.11
CA LEU A 62 -8.82 -4.76 -5.45
C LEU A 62 -8.94 -5.72 -4.27
N LEU A 63 -8.65 -5.24 -3.07
CA LEU A 63 -8.79 -6.08 -1.89
C LEU A 63 -10.23 -6.47 -1.66
N GLU A 64 -11.15 -5.52 -1.81
CA GLU A 64 -12.57 -5.82 -1.60
C GLU A 64 -13.08 -6.81 -2.62
N GLU A 65 -12.55 -6.80 -3.84
CA GLU A 65 -12.98 -7.74 -4.87
C GLU A 65 -12.60 -9.18 -4.54
N VAL A 66 -11.63 -9.39 -3.69
CA VAL A 66 -11.24 -10.74 -3.28
C VAL A 66 -11.63 -11.06 -1.85
N GLY A 67 -12.51 -10.25 -1.28
CA GLY A 67 -13.01 -10.52 0.07
C GLY A 67 -12.13 -10.01 1.19
N GLY A 68 -11.20 -9.11 0.87
CA GLY A 68 -10.31 -8.57 1.88
C GLY A 68 -10.63 -7.15 2.26
N LYS A 69 -9.79 -6.60 3.10
CA LYS A 69 -9.91 -5.23 3.59
C LYS A 69 -8.52 -4.64 3.70
N MET A 70 -8.45 -3.34 3.84
CA MET A 70 -7.16 -2.67 4.00
C MET A 70 -6.38 -3.21 5.20
N GLU A 71 -7.06 -3.63 6.23
CA GLU A 71 -6.38 -4.16 7.41
C GLU A 71 -5.63 -5.46 7.13
N HIS A 72 -5.89 -6.09 6.01
CA HIS A 72 -5.20 -7.33 5.63
C HIS A 72 -3.88 -7.07 4.91
N LEU A 73 -3.56 -5.82 4.57
CA LEU A 73 -2.28 -5.51 3.97
C LEU A 73 -1.16 -5.82 4.96
N CYS A 74 -0.18 -6.59 4.53
CA CYS A 74 0.94 -6.92 5.38
C CYS A 74 2.25 -6.37 4.84
N LYS A 75 2.31 -6.04 3.56
CA LYS A 75 3.53 -5.48 2.99
C LYS A 75 3.18 -4.53 1.86
N VAL A 76 3.90 -3.42 1.79
CA VAL A 76 3.79 -2.50 0.67
C VAL A 76 5.18 -2.09 0.23
N VAL A 77 5.32 -1.84 -1.07
CA VAL A 77 6.52 -1.21 -1.61
C VAL A 77 6.06 0.05 -2.31
N VAL A 78 6.69 1.17 -1.98
CA VAL A 78 6.31 2.48 -2.49
C VAL A 78 7.41 2.98 -3.39
N TYR A 79 7.05 3.27 -4.64
CA TYR A 79 7.99 3.78 -5.63
C TYR A 79 7.69 5.25 -5.87
N LEU A 80 8.70 6.09 -5.76
CA LEU A 80 8.56 7.54 -5.93
C LEU A 80 9.55 7.98 -7.00
N THR A 81 9.16 8.99 -7.78
CA THR A 81 10.09 9.56 -8.76
C THR A 81 10.88 10.74 -8.19
N ASP A 82 10.49 11.23 -7.01
CA ASP A 82 11.15 12.37 -6.40
C ASP A 82 11.05 12.23 -4.88
N VAL A 83 12.20 12.22 -4.22
CA VAL A 83 12.22 12.03 -2.77
C VAL A 83 11.49 13.16 -2.04
N ARG A 84 11.37 14.32 -2.65
CA ARG A 84 10.65 15.44 -2.03
C ARG A 84 9.17 15.16 -1.84
N HIS A 85 8.61 14.21 -2.57
CA HIS A 85 7.21 13.85 -2.43
C HIS A 85 6.95 12.84 -1.31
N ARG A 86 8.01 12.30 -0.72
CA ARG A 86 7.87 11.19 0.23
C ARG A 86 6.94 11.50 1.38
N GLU A 87 7.11 12.65 2.01
CA GLU A 87 6.32 12.96 3.20
C GLU A 87 4.83 13.07 2.87
N ALA A 88 4.51 13.77 1.78
CA ALA A 88 3.12 13.94 1.40
C ALA A 88 2.48 12.61 1.00
N VAL A 89 3.22 11.77 0.28
CA VAL A 89 2.72 10.48 -0.15
C VAL A 89 2.45 9.58 1.06
N TYR A 90 3.39 9.50 1.98
CA TYR A 90 3.22 8.63 3.14
C TYR A 90 2.12 9.12 4.06
N ARG A 91 1.99 10.43 4.20
CA ARG A 91 0.91 10.98 5.01
C ARG A 91 -0.44 10.63 4.41
N THR A 92 -0.56 10.74 3.10
CA THR A 92 -1.80 10.39 2.42
C THR A 92 -2.10 8.91 2.52
N MET A 93 -1.08 8.07 2.35
CA MET A 93 -1.26 6.63 2.53
C MET A 93 -1.78 6.32 3.93
N GLY A 94 -1.29 7.05 4.92
CA GLY A 94 -1.72 6.84 6.29
C GLY A 94 -3.20 7.01 6.52
N GLU A 95 -3.87 7.79 5.68
CA GLU A 95 -5.31 7.94 5.81
C GLU A 95 -6.07 6.66 5.47
N TYR A 96 -5.45 5.79 4.67
CA TYR A 96 -6.08 4.55 4.23
C TYR A 96 -5.68 3.36 5.09
N ILE A 97 -4.51 3.42 5.69
CA ILE A 97 -3.99 2.31 6.47
C ILE A 97 -3.84 2.68 7.94
N LYS A 98 -4.67 3.60 8.40
CA LYS A 98 -4.66 4.01 9.80
C LYS A 98 -4.96 2.80 10.67
N GLY A 99 -4.09 2.56 11.63
CA GLY A 99 -4.22 1.39 12.50
C GLY A 99 -3.73 0.10 11.90
N VAL A 100 -3.28 0.13 10.65
CA VAL A 100 -2.70 -1.04 9.99
C VAL A 100 -1.21 -0.77 9.87
N HIS A 101 -0.42 -1.78 10.11
CA HIS A 101 1.03 -1.60 10.13
C HIS A 101 1.73 -2.59 9.19
N PRO A 102 1.59 -2.42 7.89
CA PRO A 102 2.31 -3.29 6.96
C PRO A 102 3.79 -2.98 7.00
N VAL A 103 4.62 -3.97 6.73
CA VAL A 103 6.03 -3.66 6.51
C VAL A 103 6.13 -2.91 5.21
N SER A 104 7.03 -1.94 5.16
CA SER A 104 7.06 -1.03 4.04
C SER A 104 8.49 -0.77 3.59
N THR A 105 8.69 -0.72 2.30
CA THR A 105 9.94 -0.28 1.70
C THR A 105 9.62 0.82 0.72
N GLY A 106 10.34 1.93 0.80
CA GLY A 106 10.18 3.02 -0.13
C GLY A 106 11.46 3.23 -0.91
N VAL A 107 11.36 3.41 -2.22
CA VAL A 107 12.50 3.64 -3.06
C VAL A 107 12.20 4.76 -4.04
N VAL A 108 13.24 5.49 -4.43
CA VAL A 108 13.12 6.50 -5.47
C VAL A 108 13.66 5.88 -6.74
N VAL A 109 12.90 6.03 -7.82
CA VAL A 109 13.26 5.49 -9.12
C VAL A 109 13.37 6.64 -10.11
N THR A 110 14.03 6.39 -11.23
CA THR A 110 14.21 7.46 -12.22
C THR A 110 12.92 7.82 -12.93
N ALA A 111 12.02 6.85 -13.10
CA ALA A 111 10.75 7.08 -13.76
C ALA A 111 9.85 5.88 -13.49
N LEU A 112 8.57 6.09 -13.64
CA LEU A 112 7.59 5.01 -13.66
C LEU A 112 7.17 4.77 -15.11
N ALA A 113 6.18 3.92 -15.29
CA ALA A 113 5.81 3.50 -16.65
C ALA A 113 5.30 4.64 -17.51
N ARG A 114 4.79 5.71 -16.90
CA ARG A 114 4.38 6.90 -17.64
C ARG A 114 5.05 8.11 -17.03
N PRO A 115 5.44 9.08 -17.87
CA PRO A 115 6.18 10.25 -17.37
C PRO A 115 5.44 11.06 -16.32
N SER A 116 4.12 11.06 -16.37
CA SER A 116 3.34 11.86 -15.42
C SER A 116 3.11 11.15 -14.09
N TRP A 117 3.48 9.90 -13.97
CA TRP A 117 3.27 9.18 -12.73
C TRP A 117 4.37 9.49 -11.74
N LEU A 118 3.98 9.85 -10.52
CA LEU A 118 4.91 10.24 -9.47
C LEU A 118 5.02 9.19 -8.38
N VAL A 119 4.03 8.29 -8.29
CA VAL A 119 3.99 7.29 -7.24
C VAL A 119 3.34 6.02 -7.75
N GLU A 120 3.87 4.90 -7.29
CA GLU A 120 3.28 3.60 -7.53
C GLU A 120 3.45 2.79 -6.25
N VAL A 121 2.44 2.00 -5.90
CA VAL A 121 2.51 1.17 -4.70
C VAL A 121 2.07 -0.25 -5.07
N ASP A 122 2.90 -1.23 -4.72
CA ASP A 122 2.44 -2.60 -4.77
C ASP A 122 2.20 -3.10 -3.36
N GLY A 123 1.41 -4.13 -3.23
CA GLY A 123 1.05 -4.61 -1.92
C GLY A 123 0.84 -6.11 -1.90
N THR A 124 0.99 -6.66 -0.73
CA THR A 124 0.68 -8.05 -0.45
C THR A 124 -0.26 -8.08 0.74
N ALA A 125 -1.31 -8.85 0.62
CA ALA A 125 -2.29 -8.98 1.69
C ALA A 125 -2.41 -10.43 2.11
N VAL A 126 -2.79 -10.62 3.36
CA VAL A 126 -3.02 -11.95 3.90
C VAL A 126 -4.38 -11.93 4.58
N ILE A 127 -5.26 -12.76 4.08
CA ILE A 127 -6.64 -12.82 4.57
C ILE A 127 -6.80 -14.14 5.30
N PRO A 128 -7.17 -14.11 6.58
CA PRO A 128 -7.38 -15.38 7.31
C PRO A 128 -8.48 -16.21 6.66
N ASP A 129 -8.26 -17.51 6.63
CA ASP A 129 -9.24 -18.41 6.04
C ASP A 129 -10.59 -18.37 6.73
N ASP A 130 -10.57 -18.08 8.01
CA ASP A 130 -11.79 -18.02 8.78
C ASP A 130 -12.35 -16.62 8.89
N ALA A 131 -11.89 -15.71 8.07
CA ALA A 131 -12.42 -14.35 8.07
C ALA A 131 -13.84 -14.39 7.53
N GLU A 132 -14.75 -13.79 8.23
CA GLU A 132 -16.14 -13.80 7.85
C GLU A 132 -16.58 -12.46 7.31
#